data_a35ac801cd14c04530457c1764e3b976
#
_entry.id   a35ac801cd14c04530457c1764e3b976
#
_cell.length_a   1.000
_cell.length_b   1.000
_cell.length_c   1.000
_cell.angle_alpha   90.00
_cell.angle_beta   90.00
_cell.angle_gamma   90.00
#
_symmetry.space_group_name_H-M   'P 1'
#
loop_
_entity.id
_entity.type
_entity.pdbx_description
1 polymer ?
#
loop_
_entity_poly.entity_id
_entity_poly.type
_entity_poly.pdbx_seq_one_letter_code
_entity_poly.pdbx_strand_id
1 'polypeptide(L)'
;MRILHLHSSFDAGGKELRAVKLINAFGKSVEHAIVSAQPDAMSALAAIDRRITVHCLEDFPSLQGKPLPRRLQGLAKAMQGYDLVLTYNWGAMDAAMAHTIFRDYYSLAPLVHHEDGFNEDEIDGLKRSRNLYRRIALWRSSALIVPSRKLETIALQAWQQPRGKVCRIANGIDTAAYARKPRPDALPRIIKRDGEKWLGTLAGLRPVKNLPRLVRAFVGLPNEWQLVILGEGPEREAIRAEALRLKAAHRVHLPGFVGEPAKAVGLFDLFALSSDSEQFPVSVVEAMAAGLAVVSPDVGDVSEMVSEENRQFISRPGDEADLAAKIAALGLDDALRGAVGEANRKRATAEYDEKTMISAYRAAYARVLRQPEFP
;
A
#
# COMPACT_ATOMS: atom_id res chain seq x y z
N MET A 1 -21.53 -14.08 -11.52
CA MET A 1 -21.51 -12.70 -10.96
C MET A 1 -20.50 -11.88 -11.72
N ARG A 2 -20.87 -10.65 -12.13
CA ARG A 2 -20.02 -9.76 -12.93
C ARG A 2 -19.64 -8.52 -12.13
N ILE A 3 -18.33 -8.26 -11.99
CA ILE A 3 -17.79 -7.14 -11.22
C ILE A 3 -17.05 -6.19 -12.14
N LEU A 4 -17.35 -4.88 -12.04
CA LEU A 4 -16.64 -3.83 -12.75
C LEU A 4 -15.61 -3.17 -11.82
N HIS A 5 -14.35 -3.12 -12.25
CA HIS A 5 -13.25 -2.45 -11.55
C HIS A 5 -12.81 -1.20 -12.32
N LEU A 6 -12.87 -0.04 -11.68
CA LEU A 6 -12.51 1.25 -12.27
C LEU A 6 -11.28 1.81 -11.56
N HIS A 7 -10.13 1.77 -12.24
CA HIS A 7 -8.83 2.18 -11.73
C HIS A 7 -8.31 3.46 -12.40
N SER A 8 -7.54 4.26 -11.66
CA SER A 8 -6.76 5.37 -12.24
C SER A 8 -5.60 4.90 -13.11
N SER A 9 -5.04 3.73 -12.76
CA SER A 9 -3.98 3.00 -13.44
C SER A 9 -4.09 1.56 -12.96
N PHE A 10 -3.77 0.59 -13.80
CA PHE A 10 -3.71 -0.83 -13.42
C PHE A 10 -2.29 -1.39 -13.59
N ASP A 11 -1.27 -0.56 -13.36
CA ASP A 11 0.12 -0.99 -13.24
C ASP A 11 0.38 -1.70 -11.92
N ALA A 12 1.42 -2.54 -11.90
CA ALA A 12 1.80 -3.35 -10.75
C ALA A 12 2.25 -2.48 -9.55
N GLY A 13 1.29 -1.91 -8.84
CA GLY A 13 1.45 -1.17 -7.60
C GLY A 13 0.72 -1.86 -6.43
N GLY A 14 0.91 -1.36 -5.23
CA GLY A 14 0.35 -2.01 -4.01
C GLY A 14 -1.16 -2.21 -4.03
N LYS A 15 -1.92 -1.20 -4.48
CA LYS A 15 -3.39 -1.27 -4.54
C LYS A 15 -3.88 -2.19 -5.68
N GLU A 16 -3.18 -2.17 -6.83
CA GLU A 16 -3.51 -3.00 -7.98
C GLU A 16 -3.21 -4.47 -7.71
N LEU A 17 -2.05 -4.76 -7.12
CA LEU A 17 -1.69 -6.12 -6.71
C LEU A 17 -2.62 -6.65 -5.62
N ARG A 18 -3.14 -5.79 -4.72
CA ARG A 18 -4.21 -6.18 -3.80
C ARG A 18 -5.49 -6.55 -4.56
N ALA A 19 -5.91 -5.73 -5.54
CA ALA A 19 -7.07 -6.06 -6.37
C ALA A 19 -6.88 -7.39 -7.10
N VAL A 20 -5.68 -7.64 -7.66
CA VAL A 20 -5.32 -8.93 -8.28
C VAL A 20 -5.41 -10.09 -7.29
N LYS A 21 -4.91 -9.93 -6.07
CA LYS A 21 -5.05 -10.97 -5.02
C LYS A 21 -6.51 -11.31 -4.73
N LEU A 22 -7.36 -10.29 -4.63
CA LEU A 22 -8.80 -10.49 -4.43
C LEU A 22 -9.45 -11.18 -5.62
N ILE A 23 -9.16 -10.75 -6.86
CA ILE A 23 -9.62 -11.38 -8.10
C ILE A 23 -9.23 -12.88 -8.11
N ASN A 24 -7.97 -13.18 -7.81
CA ASN A 24 -7.48 -14.56 -7.76
C ASN A 24 -8.17 -15.38 -6.66
N ALA A 25 -8.43 -14.78 -5.50
CA ALA A 25 -9.08 -15.44 -4.38
C ALA A 25 -10.57 -15.71 -4.60
N PHE A 26 -11.27 -14.86 -5.36
CA PHE A 26 -12.70 -15.04 -5.68
C PHE A 26 -12.91 -16.16 -6.72
N GLY A 27 -11.88 -16.49 -7.49
CA GLY A 27 -11.87 -17.65 -8.36
C GLY A 27 -12.78 -17.54 -9.59
N LYS A 28 -13.08 -18.68 -10.19
CA LYS A 28 -13.76 -18.78 -11.50
C LYS A 28 -15.25 -18.43 -11.47
N SER A 29 -15.89 -18.34 -10.31
CA SER A 29 -17.31 -18.04 -10.16
C SER A 29 -17.64 -16.55 -10.38
N VAL A 30 -16.61 -15.73 -10.45
CA VAL A 30 -16.73 -14.28 -10.67
C VAL A 30 -16.06 -13.90 -11.99
N GLU A 31 -16.77 -13.15 -12.80
CA GLU A 31 -16.30 -12.53 -14.03
C GLU A 31 -15.93 -11.08 -13.73
N HIS A 32 -14.74 -10.66 -14.15
CA HIS A 32 -14.21 -9.34 -13.85
C HIS A 32 -14.07 -8.50 -15.13
N ALA A 33 -14.54 -7.26 -15.09
CA ALA A 33 -14.27 -6.25 -16.10
C ALA A 33 -13.36 -5.18 -15.51
N ILE A 34 -12.25 -4.87 -16.16
CA ILE A 34 -11.24 -3.91 -15.67
C ILE A 34 -11.13 -2.74 -16.64
N VAL A 35 -11.15 -1.53 -16.07
CA VAL A 35 -10.91 -0.27 -16.76
C VAL A 35 -9.76 0.46 -16.10
N SER A 36 -8.76 0.85 -16.87
CA SER A 36 -7.71 1.78 -16.48
C SER A 36 -7.94 3.15 -17.12
N ALA A 37 -7.81 4.23 -16.34
CA ALA A 37 -7.84 5.58 -16.89
C ALA A 37 -6.61 5.89 -17.77
N GLN A 38 -5.58 5.05 -17.68
CA GLN A 38 -4.37 5.08 -18.50
C GLN A 38 -4.31 3.76 -19.28
N PRO A 39 -4.69 3.72 -20.57
CA PRO A 39 -4.80 2.47 -21.34
C PRO A 39 -3.53 1.62 -21.35
N ASP A 40 -2.35 2.25 -21.40
CA ASP A 40 -1.06 1.55 -21.46
C ASP A 40 -0.59 1.05 -20.07
N ALA A 41 -1.25 1.48 -18.99
CA ALA A 41 -0.90 1.15 -17.60
C ALA A 41 -1.73 -0.06 -17.12
N MET A 42 -1.35 -1.28 -17.56
CA MET A 42 -2.09 -2.53 -17.33
C MET A 42 -1.18 -3.70 -16.89
N SER A 43 0.04 -3.42 -16.44
CA SER A 43 1.03 -4.46 -16.13
C SER A 43 0.61 -5.42 -15.00
N ALA A 44 -0.30 -5.02 -14.10
CA ALA A 44 -0.83 -5.88 -13.05
C ALA A 44 -1.66 -7.08 -13.59
N LEU A 45 -2.18 -7.01 -14.83
CA LEU A 45 -2.89 -8.13 -15.45
C LEU A 45 -2.06 -9.42 -15.50
N ALA A 46 -0.75 -9.29 -15.68
CA ALA A 46 0.16 -10.44 -15.74
C ALA A 46 0.15 -11.30 -14.46
N ALA A 47 -0.28 -10.75 -13.33
CA ALA A 47 -0.38 -11.45 -12.05
C ALA A 47 -1.76 -12.09 -11.78
N ILE A 48 -2.73 -11.94 -12.69
CA ILE A 48 -4.03 -12.61 -12.59
C ILE A 48 -3.89 -14.06 -13.08
N ASP A 49 -4.50 -15.00 -12.35
CA ASP A 49 -4.54 -16.41 -12.74
C ASP A 49 -5.29 -16.55 -14.08
N ARG A 50 -4.64 -17.18 -15.05
CA ARG A 50 -5.18 -17.39 -16.42
C ARG A 50 -6.51 -18.15 -16.48
N ARG A 51 -6.90 -18.80 -15.38
CA ARG A 51 -8.18 -19.53 -15.27
C ARG A 51 -9.36 -18.64 -14.91
N ILE A 52 -9.11 -17.37 -14.59
CA ILE A 52 -10.15 -16.41 -14.21
C ILE A 52 -10.58 -15.61 -15.43
N THR A 53 -11.88 -15.41 -15.59
CA THR A 53 -12.44 -14.61 -16.68
C THR A 53 -12.29 -13.12 -16.39
N VAL A 54 -11.44 -12.45 -17.17
CA VAL A 54 -11.20 -11.01 -17.07
C VAL A 54 -11.34 -10.38 -18.45
N HIS A 55 -12.10 -9.29 -18.51
CA HIS A 55 -12.29 -8.46 -19.69
C HIS A 55 -11.69 -7.08 -19.49
N CYS A 56 -10.75 -6.67 -20.33
CA CYS A 56 -10.27 -5.29 -20.38
C CYS A 56 -11.17 -4.49 -21.30
N LEU A 57 -11.81 -3.44 -20.78
CA LEU A 57 -12.79 -2.66 -21.53
C LEU A 57 -12.12 -1.42 -22.16
N GLU A 58 -11.78 -1.51 -23.43
CA GLU A 58 -11.16 -0.40 -24.19
C GLU A 58 -12.19 0.69 -24.56
N ASP A 59 -13.45 0.31 -24.81
CA ASP A 59 -14.53 1.22 -25.22
C ASP A 59 -15.25 1.89 -24.03
N PHE A 60 -14.76 1.71 -22.80
CA PHE A 60 -15.36 2.34 -21.62
C PHE A 60 -15.11 3.86 -21.66
N PRO A 61 -16.11 4.72 -21.32
CA PRO A 61 -15.92 6.17 -21.30
C PRO A 61 -14.74 6.56 -20.40
N SER A 62 -13.91 7.51 -20.87
CA SER A 62 -12.71 7.93 -20.14
C SER A 62 -13.02 8.33 -18.70
N LEU A 63 -12.26 7.75 -17.76
CA LEU A 63 -12.28 8.13 -16.34
C LEU A 63 -11.63 9.50 -16.09
N GLN A 64 -10.82 9.99 -17.03
CA GLN A 64 -10.18 11.31 -16.97
C GLN A 64 -11.04 12.38 -17.66
N GLY A 65 -10.96 13.61 -17.15
CA GLY A 65 -11.59 14.79 -17.74
C GLY A 65 -12.42 15.60 -16.75
N LYS A 66 -13.04 16.69 -17.21
CA LYS A 66 -13.92 17.50 -16.37
C LYS A 66 -15.25 16.76 -16.11
N PRO A 67 -15.84 16.84 -14.90
CA PRO A 67 -17.06 16.15 -14.53
C PRO A 67 -18.30 16.82 -15.15
N LEU A 68 -18.34 16.93 -16.48
CA LEU A 68 -19.48 17.49 -17.22
C LEU A 68 -20.68 16.52 -17.18
N PRO A 69 -21.93 17.03 -17.15
CA PRO A 69 -23.15 16.21 -17.05
C PRO A 69 -23.22 15.07 -18.08
N ARG A 70 -22.92 15.36 -19.35
CA ARG A 70 -22.91 14.33 -20.41
C ARG A 70 -21.90 13.22 -20.19
N ARG A 71 -20.69 13.59 -19.69
CA ARG A 71 -19.63 12.60 -19.36
C ARG A 71 -20.04 11.74 -18.19
N LEU A 72 -20.56 12.34 -17.11
CA LEU A 72 -21.06 11.59 -15.97
C LEU A 72 -22.22 10.67 -16.34
N GLN A 73 -23.13 11.12 -17.21
CA GLN A 73 -24.19 10.26 -17.73
C GLN A 73 -23.64 9.09 -18.56
N GLY A 74 -22.62 9.32 -19.39
CA GLY A 74 -21.95 8.27 -20.16
C GLY A 74 -21.30 7.22 -19.26
N LEU A 75 -20.59 7.67 -18.21
CA LEU A 75 -20.00 6.78 -17.18
C LEU A 75 -21.09 5.95 -16.48
N ALA A 76 -22.18 6.58 -16.07
CA ALA A 76 -23.29 5.89 -15.42
C ALA A 76 -23.92 4.83 -16.34
N LYS A 77 -24.18 5.16 -17.61
CA LYS A 77 -24.71 4.21 -18.59
C LYS A 77 -23.78 3.01 -18.79
N ALA A 78 -22.47 3.23 -18.83
CA ALA A 78 -21.49 2.16 -19.01
C ALA A 78 -21.33 1.26 -17.78
N MET A 79 -21.81 1.67 -16.60
CA MET A 79 -21.84 0.84 -15.38
C MET A 79 -23.05 -0.10 -15.30
N GLN A 80 -23.96 -0.10 -16.27
CA GLN A 80 -25.11 -1.01 -16.29
C GLN A 80 -24.70 -2.45 -16.58
N GLY A 81 -25.49 -3.42 -16.07
CA GLY A 81 -25.29 -4.85 -16.35
C GLY A 81 -24.21 -5.54 -15.53
N TYR A 82 -23.68 -4.88 -14.50
CA TYR A 82 -22.80 -5.49 -13.49
C TYR A 82 -23.57 -5.73 -12.18
N ASP A 83 -23.10 -6.67 -11.37
CA ASP A 83 -23.67 -6.99 -10.07
C ASP A 83 -23.02 -6.14 -8.95
N LEU A 84 -21.79 -5.70 -9.17
CA LEU A 84 -21.02 -4.86 -8.26
C LEU A 84 -20.07 -3.94 -9.02
N VAL A 85 -19.99 -2.68 -8.60
CA VAL A 85 -19.04 -1.70 -9.14
C VAL A 85 -18.01 -1.35 -8.08
N LEU A 86 -16.74 -1.51 -8.41
CA LEU A 86 -15.60 -1.19 -7.56
C LEU A 86 -14.83 0.00 -8.15
N THR A 87 -14.63 1.04 -7.36
CA THR A 87 -13.88 2.23 -7.77
C THR A 87 -12.66 2.41 -6.86
N TYR A 88 -11.55 2.90 -7.41
CA TYR A 88 -10.27 2.98 -6.69
C TYR A 88 -9.65 4.37 -6.78
N ASN A 89 -9.45 4.99 -5.63
CA ASN A 89 -8.80 6.28 -5.42
C ASN A 89 -9.43 7.44 -6.24
N TRP A 90 -8.76 8.59 -6.22
CA TRP A 90 -9.22 9.82 -6.88
C TRP A 90 -9.51 9.64 -8.38
N GLY A 91 -8.73 8.82 -9.10
CA GLY A 91 -8.88 8.63 -10.54
C GLY A 91 -10.21 7.99 -10.97
N ALA A 92 -10.92 7.33 -10.05
CA ALA A 92 -12.26 6.77 -10.31
C ALA A 92 -13.38 7.55 -9.60
N MET A 93 -13.08 8.72 -9.02
CA MET A 93 -14.06 9.49 -8.23
C MET A 93 -15.21 10.03 -9.08
N ASP A 94 -14.96 10.36 -10.35
CA ASP A 94 -16.03 10.80 -11.29
C ASP A 94 -17.02 9.68 -11.59
N ALA A 95 -16.58 8.42 -11.61
CA ALA A 95 -17.49 7.28 -11.73
C ALA A 95 -18.36 7.13 -10.47
N ALA A 96 -17.79 7.35 -9.26
CA ALA A 96 -18.58 7.38 -8.03
C ALA A 96 -19.59 8.55 -8.04
N MET A 97 -19.21 9.72 -8.55
CA MET A 97 -20.12 10.86 -8.73
C MET A 97 -21.25 10.52 -9.73
N ALA A 98 -20.91 9.92 -10.87
CA ALA A 98 -21.87 9.48 -11.87
C ALA A 98 -22.87 8.47 -11.29
N HIS A 99 -22.34 7.50 -10.51
CA HIS A 99 -23.19 6.54 -9.80
C HIS A 99 -24.12 7.25 -8.80
N THR A 100 -23.63 8.18 -8.02
CA THR A 100 -24.45 8.92 -7.04
C THR A 100 -25.57 9.70 -7.69
N ILE A 101 -25.33 10.33 -8.85
CA ILE A 101 -26.33 11.13 -9.56
C ILE A 101 -27.37 10.26 -10.29
N PHE A 102 -26.91 9.21 -10.98
CA PHE A 102 -27.75 8.47 -11.94
C PHE A 102 -28.14 7.06 -11.48
N ARG A 103 -27.83 6.67 -10.22
CA ARG A 103 -28.07 5.31 -9.70
C ARG A 103 -29.47 4.80 -9.97
N ASP A 104 -30.47 5.60 -9.58
CA ASP A 104 -31.89 5.16 -9.69
C ASP A 104 -32.36 5.20 -11.13
N TYR A 105 -31.91 6.20 -11.89
CA TYR A 105 -32.29 6.35 -13.30
C TYR A 105 -31.84 5.17 -14.16
N TYR A 106 -30.63 4.66 -13.93
CA TYR A 106 -30.07 3.53 -14.67
C TYR A 106 -30.14 2.20 -13.92
N SER A 107 -30.77 2.16 -12.72
CA SER A 107 -30.84 0.97 -11.86
C SER A 107 -29.46 0.33 -11.63
N LEU A 108 -28.47 1.18 -11.27
CA LEU A 108 -27.08 0.74 -11.13
C LEU A 108 -26.90 -0.17 -9.92
N ALA A 109 -26.05 -1.16 -10.08
CA ALA A 109 -25.60 -2.06 -9.02
C ALA A 109 -24.96 -1.31 -7.83
N PRO A 110 -24.86 -1.92 -6.65
CA PRO A 110 -24.13 -1.34 -5.54
C PRO A 110 -22.71 -0.95 -5.93
N LEU A 111 -22.23 0.20 -5.40
CA LEU A 111 -20.86 0.67 -5.59
C LEU A 111 -20.09 0.65 -4.27
N VAL A 112 -18.89 0.06 -4.31
CA VAL A 112 -17.90 0.12 -3.23
C VAL A 112 -16.70 0.96 -3.71
N HIS A 113 -16.36 1.98 -2.94
CA HIS A 113 -15.17 2.79 -3.22
C HIS A 113 -14.01 2.35 -2.31
N HIS A 114 -12.81 2.27 -2.89
CA HIS A 114 -11.56 1.97 -2.20
C HIS A 114 -10.67 3.20 -2.25
N GLU A 115 -10.25 3.70 -1.09
CA GLU A 115 -9.33 4.83 -1.01
C GLU A 115 -8.07 4.40 -0.26
N ASP A 116 -6.94 4.39 -0.95
CA ASP A 116 -5.66 3.91 -0.43
C ASP A 116 -4.67 5.03 -0.08
N GLY A 117 -5.01 6.26 -0.42
CA GLY A 117 -4.15 7.41 -0.17
C GLY A 117 -4.38 8.56 -1.13
N PHE A 118 -3.52 9.55 -1.00
CA PHE A 118 -3.63 10.80 -1.73
C PHE A 118 -2.55 10.94 -2.79
N ASN A 119 -2.81 11.78 -3.79
CA ASN A 119 -1.81 12.16 -4.78
C ASN A 119 -0.79 13.15 -4.16
N GLU A 120 0.34 13.33 -4.83
CA GLU A 120 1.42 14.23 -4.40
C GLU A 120 0.94 15.65 -4.08
N ASP A 121 -0.06 16.14 -4.80
CA ASP A 121 -0.63 17.47 -4.63
C ASP A 121 -1.56 17.61 -3.39
N GLU A 122 -1.73 16.57 -2.58
CA GLU A 122 -2.42 16.58 -1.28
C GLU A 122 -1.47 16.14 -0.12
N ILE A 123 -0.14 16.09 -0.34
CA ILE A 123 0.84 15.73 0.69
C ILE A 123 0.86 16.75 1.81
N ASP A 124 0.84 18.05 1.48
CA ASP A 124 0.88 19.17 2.43
C ASP A 124 -0.48 19.47 3.08
N GLY A 125 -1.51 18.74 2.70
CA GLY A 125 -2.85 18.87 3.27
C GLY A 125 -3.97 18.60 2.27
N LEU A 126 -5.12 18.21 2.81
CA LEU A 126 -6.27 17.87 2.00
C LEU A 126 -6.92 19.11 1.38
N LYS A 127 -7.13 19.10 0.07
CA LYS A 127 -7.81 20.20 -0.64
C LYS A 127 -9.31 20.24 -0.29
N ARG A 128 -9.81 21.36 0.21
CA ARG A 128 -11.20 21.55 0.60
C ARG A 128 -12.20 21.22 -0.53
N SER A 129 -11.89 21.63 -1.75
CA SER A 129 -12.72 21.34 -2.94
C SER A 129 -12.82 19.85 -3.23
N ARG A 130 -11.71 19.10 -3.10
CA ARG A 130 -11.71 17.65 -3.27
C ARG A 130 -12.44 16.94 -2.13
N ASN A 131 -12.31 17.42 -0.90
CA ASN A 131 -13.07 16.86 0.23
C ASN A 131 -14.58 17.01 0.01
N LEU A 132 -15.02 18.19 -0.44
CA LEU A 132 -16.43 18.39 -0.78
C LEU A 132 -16.86 17.47 -1.93
N TYR A 133 -16.02 17.32 -2.96
CA TYR A 133 -16.31 16.43 -4.08
C TYR A 133 -16.42 14.97 -3.63
N ARG A 134 -15.46 14.47 -2.82
CA ARG A 134 -15.51 13.11 -2.22
C ARG A 134 -16.75 12.93 -1.37
N ARG A 135 -17.11 13.92 -0.55
CA ARG A 135 -18.32 13.86 0.27
C ARG A 135 -19.58 13.65 -0.56
N ILE A 136 -19.74 14.37 -1.68
CA ILE A 136 -20.91 14.26 -2.57
C ILE A 136 -20.83 12.97 -3.37
N ALA A 137 -19.70 12.69 -4.02
CA ALA A 137 -19.53 11.53 -4.90
C ALA A 137 -19.76 10.19 -4.17
N LEU A 138 -19.37 10.12 -2.89
CA LEU A 138 -19.51 8.92 -2.08
C LEU A 138 -20.84 8.83 -1.32
N TRP A 139 -21.72 9.83 -1.43
CA TRP A 139 -22.98 9.87 -0.68
C TRP A 139 -23.80 8.60 -0.82
N ARG A 140 -23.93 8.09 -2.05
CA ARG A 140 -24.75 6.91 -2.36
C ARG A 140 -23.93 5.63 -2.56
N SER A 141 -22.62 5.64 -2.31
CA SER A 141 -21.83 4.41 -2.28
C SER A 141 -22.36 3.48 -1.18
N SER A 142 -22.33 2.17 -1.45
CA SER A 142 -22.79 1.15 -0.50
C SER A 142 -21.75 0.88 0.60
N ALA A 143 -20.46 1.04 0.29
CA ALA A 143 -19.36 1.01 1.25
C ALA A 143 -18.19 1.88 0.78
N LEU A 144 -17.38 2.31 1.74
CA LEU A 144 -16.08 2.94 1.55
C LEU A 144 -15.04 2.11 2.32
N ILE A 145 -14.10 1.51 1.60
CA ILE A 145 -13.04 0.68 2.19
C ILE A 145 -11.74 1.49 2.22
N VAL A 146 -11.10 1.52 3.39
CA VAL A 146 -9.84 2.22 3.64
C VAL A 146 -8.86 1.32 4.40
N PRO A 147 -7.53 1.37 4.15
CA PRO A 147 -6.57 0.48 4.80
C PRO A 147 -6.11 0.96 6.18
N SER A 148 -6.27 2.25 6.51
CA SER A 148 -5.65 2.87 7.68
C SER A 148 -6.65 3.56 8.60
N ARG A 149 -6.30 3.70 9.89
CA ARG A 149 -7.06 4.49 10.86
C ARG A 149 -7.09 5.97 10.48
N LYS A 150 -5.97 6.47 9.96
CA LYS A 150 -5.88 7.85 9.47
C LYS A 150 -6.89 8.12 8.35
N LEU A 151 -6.98 7.23 7.35
CA LEU A 151 -7.98 7.35 6.28
C LEU A 151 -9.42 7.15 6.78
N GLU A 152 -9.64 6.23 7.73
CA GLU A 152 -10.94 6.08 8.40
C GLU A 152 -11.38 7.40 9.07
N THR A 153 -10.49 8.04 9.83
CA THR A 153 -10.75 9.33 10.47
C THR A 153 -11.08 10.42 9.44
N ILE A 154 -10.31 10.49 8.35
CA ILE A 154 -10.53 11.44 7.26
C ILE A 154 -11.90 11.18 6.59
N ALA A 155 -12.24 9.92 6.32
CA ALA A 155 -13.52 9.54 5.73
C ALA A 155 -14.71 9.96 6.60
N LEU A 156 -14.59 9.78 7.91
CA LEU A 156 -15.65 10.14 8.88
C LEU A 156 -15.75 11.66 9.09
N GLN A 157 -14.61 12.35 9.26
CA GLN A 157 -14.58 13.76 9.66
C GLN A 157 -14.57 14.72 8.45
N ALA A 158 -13.65 14.53 7.51
CA ALA A 158 -13.50 15.45 6.37
C ALA A 158 -14.49 15.17 5.25
N TRP A 159 -14.76 13.89 4.93
CA TRP A 159 -15.75 13.52 3.89
C TRP A 159 -17.13 13.25 4.46
N GLN A 160 -17.28 13.28 5.79
CA GLN A 160 -18.56 13.13 6.53
C GLN A 160 -19.34 11.88 6.07
N GLN A 161 -18.64 10.77 5.86
CA GLN A 161 -19.30 9.52 5.52
C GLN A 161 -19.86 8.85 6.78
N PRO A 162 -21.07 8.25 6.72
CA PRO A 162 -21.65 7.53 7.86
C PRO A 162 -20.76 6.38 8.33
N ARG A 163 -20.60 6.22 9.66
CA ARG A 163 -19.73 5.17 10.23
C ARG A 163 -20.07 3.76 9.73
N GLY A 164 -21.35 3.44 9.58
CA GLY A 164 -21.79 2.12 9.08
C GLY A 164 -21.40 1.82 7.64
N LYS A 165 -20.96 2.84 6.88
CA LYS A 165 -20.50 2.71 5.49
C LYS A 165 -18.98 2.55 5.40
N VAL A 166 -18.22 3.13 6.34
CA VAL A 166 -16.76 3.10 6.33
C VAL A 166 -16.28 1.76 6.91
N CYS A 167 -15.52 1.03 6.14
CA CYS A 167 -14.94 -0.25 6.50
C CYS A 167 -13.42 -0.12 6.47
N ARG A 168 -12.76 -0.28 7.61
CA ARG A 168 -11.30 -0.37 7.64
C ARG A 168 -10.86 -1.81 7.45
N ILE A 169 -10.16 -2.07 6.36
CA ILE A 169 -9.56 -3.38 6.04
C ILE A 169 -8.09 -3.15 5.75
N ALA A 170 -7.22 -3.58 6.67
CA ALA A 170 -5.78 -3.46 6.52
C ALA A 170 -5.28 -4.26 5.32
N ASN A 171 -4.22 -3.78 4.67
CA ASN A 171 -3.57 -4.53 3.60
C ASN A 171 -2.87 -5.76 4.17
N GLY A 172 -3.11 -6.93 3.56
CA GLY A 172 -2.53 -8.21 3.95
C GLY A 172 -1.49 -8.72 2.95
N ILE A 173 -0.55 -9.50 3.47
CA ILE A 173 0.48 -10.19 2.69
C ILE A 173 0.50 -11.68 3.05
N ASP A 174 1.14 -12.51 2.23
CA ASP A 174 1.46 -13.89 2.60
C ASP A 174 2.55 -13.89 3.68
N THR A 175 2.14 -13.81 4.94
CA THR A 175 3.06 -13.73 6.09
C THR A 175 3.94 -14.96 6.20
N ALA A 176 3.48 -16.13 5.77
CA ALA A 176 4.25 -17.37 5.80
C ALA A 176 5.43 -17.34 4.80
N ALA A 177 5.28 -16.66 3.67
CA ALA A 177 6.37 -16.48 2.72
C ALA A 177 7.54 -15.68 3.32
N TYR A 178 7.25 -14.66 4.12
CA TYR A 178 8.26 -13.82 4.77
C TYR A 178 8.91 -14.47 6.01
N ALA A 179 8.28 -15.46 6.62
CA ALA A 179 8.85 -16.19 7.75
C ALA A 179 10.04 -17.09 7.36
N ARG A 180 10.26 -17.32 6.08
CA ARG A 180 11.36 -18.14 5.56
C ARG A 180 12.63 -17.31 5.49
N LYS A 181 13.74 -17.83 6.06
CA LYS A 181 15.05 -17.16 5.96
C LYS A 181 15.56 -17.25 4.51
N PRO A 182 15.82 -16.13 3.83
CA PRO A 182 16.35 -16.15 2.47
C PRO A 182 17.80 -16.66 2.43
N ARG A 183 18.24 -17.07 1.24
CA ARG A 183 19.66 -17.38 1.01
C ARG A 183 20.47 -16.09 1.00
N PRO A 184 21.76 -16.11 1.47
CA PRO A 184 22.62 -14.93 1.50
C PRO A 184 22.82 -14.24 0.14
N ASP A 185 22.69 -15.01 -0.95
CA ASP A 185 22.83 -14.57 -2.36
C ASP A 185 21.48 -14.27 -3.05
N ALA A 186 20.40 -14.12 -2.30
CA ALA A 186 19.06 -13.91 -2.87
C ALA A 186 18.88 -12.54 -3.57
N LEU A 187 19.73 -11.55 -3.26
CA LEU A 187 19.69 -10.25 -3.93
C LEU A 187 20.67 -10.18 -5.10
N PRO A 188 20.28 -9.52 -6.21
CA PRO A 188 21.21 -9.31 -7.31
C PRO A 188 22.35 -8.38 -6.89
N ARG A 189 23.57 -8.68 -7.35
CA ARG A 189 24.77 -7.84 -7.20
C ARG A 189 25.28 -7.63 -5.78
N ILE A 190 24.71 -8.29 -4.77
CA ILE A 190 25.17 -8.20 -3.38
C ILE A 190 24.94 -9.55 -2.69
N ILE A 191 25.90 -9.94 -1.87
CA ILE A 191 25.83 -11.17 -1.05
C ILE A 191 26.09 -10.76 0.40
N LYS A 192 25.23 -11.17 1.32
CA LYS A 192 25.43 -10.96 2.75
C LYS A 192 26.57 -11.85 3.23
N ARG A 193 27.64 -11.23 3.74
CA ARG A 193 28.80 -11.94 4.27
C ARG A 193 28.61 -12.31 5.73
N ASP A 194 29.37 -13.28 6.19
CA ASP A 194 29.39 -13.64 7.62
C ASP A 194 29.88 -12.47 8.46
N GLY A 195 29.16 -12.20 9.54
CA GLY A 195 29.43 -11.07 10.45
C GLY A 195 28.86 -9.72 9.99
N GLU A 196 28.36 -9.60 8.75
CA GLU A 196 27.68 -8.38 8.32
C GLU A 196 26.27 -8.30 8.90
N LYS A 197 25.87 -7.08 9.30
CA LYS A 197 24.52 -6.72 9.70
C LYS A 197 23.93 -5.74 8.69
N TRP A 198 22.68 -5.96 8.30
CA TRP A 198 22.03 -5.14 7.28
C TRP A 198 20.88 -4.32 7.84
N LEU A 199 20.99 -2.99 7.77
CA LEU A 199 19.86 -2.08 7.86
C LEU A 199 19.20 -2.03 6.50
N GLY A 200 17.96 -2.49 6.39
CA GLY A 200 17.25 -2.58 5.13
C GLY A 200 16.07 -1.63 5.03
N THR A 201 15.74 -1.23 3.80
CA THR A 201 14.49 -0.58 3.45
C THR A 201 13.99 -1.03 2.10
N LEU A 202 12.66 -0.95 1.88
CA LEU A 202 11.96 -1.31 0.66
C LEU A 202 11.09 -0.13 0.23
N ALA A 203 11.44 0.56 -0.83
CA ALA A 203 10.73 1.75 -1.28
C ALA A 203 10.98 2.09 -2.74
N GLY A 204 9.97 2.64 -3.42
CA GLY A 204 10.24 3.42 -4.63
C GLY A 204 11.11 4.64 -4.28
N LEU A 205 12.18 4.89 -5.03
CA LEU A 205 13.12 5.97 -4.74
C LEU A 205 12.53 7.32 -5.17
N ARG A 206 11.55 7.82 -4.39
CA ARG A 206 10.83 9.07 -4.63
C ARG A 206 11.13 10.08 -3.52
N PRO A 207 11.03 11.40 -3.76
CA PRO A 207 11.33 12.44 -2.77
C PRO A 207 10.63 12.24 -1.42
N VAL A 208 9.35 11.85 -1.43
CA VAL A 208 8.57 11.62 -0.21
C VAL A 208 9.13 10.52 0.71
N LYS A 209 9.96 9.60 0.17
CA LYS A 209 10.61 8.55 0.96
C LYS A 209 11.85 9.05 1.70
N ASN A 210 12.39 10.20 1.32
CA ASN A 210 13.51 10.90 1.95
C ASN A 210 14.66 9.96 2.33
N LEU A 211 15.09 9.13 1.38
CA LEU A 211 16.14 8.13 1.59
C LEU A 211 17.52 8.73 1.90
N PRO A 212 17.88 9.95 1.44
CA PRO A 212 19.07 10.63 1.95
C PRO A 212 19.07 10.82 3.47
N ARG A 213 17.91 11.07 4.11
CA ARG A 213 17.75 11.08 5.58
C ARG A 213 18.16 9.72 6.19
N LEU A 214 17.75 8.61 5.56
CA LEU A 214 18.12 7.27 6.04
C LEU A 214 19.62 7.04 5.97
N VAL A 215 20.29 7.51 4.91
CA VAL A 215 21.76 7.46 4.80
C VAL A 215 22.42 8.22 5.95
N ARG A 216 21.95 9.43 6.27
CA ARG A 216 22.49 10.22 7.40
C ARG A 216 22.28 9.54 8.74
N ALA A 217 21.10 8.99 8.99
CA ALA A 217 20.80 8.27 10.22
C ALA A 217 21.60 6.95 10.36
N PHE A 218 21.94 6.31 9.24
CA PHE A 218 22.69 5.06 9.19
C PHE A 218 24.16 5.20 9.56
N VAL A 219 24.83 6.28 9.18
CA VAL A 219 26.31 6.39 9.28
C VAL A 219 26.84 6.28 10.69
N GLY A 220 26.02 6.51 11.72
CA GLY A 220 26.37 6.32 13.13
C GLY A 220 26.48 4.87 13.57
N LEU A 221 26.06 3.90 12.77
CA LEU A 221 26.20 2.49 13.10
C LEU A 221 27.63 1.99 12.89
N PRO A 222 28.09 0.95 13.66
CA PRO A 222 29.39 0.32 13.50
C PRO A 222 29.68 -0.19 12.08
N ASN A 223 30.95 -0.47 11.79
CA ASN A 223 31.40 -0.77 10.42
C ASN A 223 30.87 -2.08 9.86
N GLU A 224 30.46 -3.04 10.67
CA GLU A 224 29.82 -4.28 10.23
C GLU A 224 28.42 -4.06 9.66
N TRP A 225 27.82 -2.88 9.87
CA TRP A 225 26.52 -2.54 9.33
C TRP A 225 26.63 -2.05 7.89
N GLN A 226 25.75 -2.58 7.04
CA GLN A 226 25.55 -2.17 5.67
C GLN A 226 24.12 -1.63 5.50
N LEU A 227 23.94 -0.55 4.76
CA LEU A 227 22.62 -0.04 4.37
C LEU A 227 22.23 -0.62 3.01
N VAL A 228 21.10 -1.31 2.94
CA VAL A 228 20.59 -1.94 1.73
C VAL A 228 19.23 -1.34 1.38
N ILE A 229 19.16 -0.62 0.28
CA ILE A 229 17.94 0.07 -0.20
C ILE A 229 17.41 -0.66 -1.43
N LEU A 230 16.29 -1.37 -1.27
CA LEU A 230 15.65 -2.10 -2.36
C LEU A 230 14.59 -1.23 -3.03
N GLY A 231 14.73 -1.04 -4.33
CA GLY A 231 13.81 -0.27 -5.16
C GLY A 231 14.50 0.52 -6.26
N GLU A 232 13.69 1.18 -7.08
CA GLU A 232 14.11 2.05 -8.16
C GLU A 232 13.32 3.37 -8.14
N GLY A 233 13.89 4.40 -8.76
CA GLY A 233 13.24 5.70 -8.90
C GLY A 233 14.20 6.87 -9.08
N PRO A 234 13.66 8.09 -9.23
CA PRO A 234 14.43 9.28 -9.59
C PRO A 234 15.46 9.71 -8.53
N GLU A 235 15.27 9.38 -7.25
CA GLU A 235 16.16 9.80 -6.16
C GLU A 235 17.46 8.96 -6.05
N ARG A 236 17.69 8.00 -6.95
CA ARG A 236 18.85 7.10 -6.90
C ARG A 236 20.19 7.86 -6.81
N GLU A 237 20.36 8.89 -7.64
CA GLU A 237 21.61 9.68 -7.65
C GLU A 237 21.73 10.60 -6.42
N ALA A 238 20.62 11.12 -5.89
CA ALA A 238 20.63 11.90 -4.65
C ALA A 238 21.07 11.04 -3.46
N ILE A 239 20.63 9.79 -3.38
CA ILE A 239 21.04 8.83 -2.34
C ILE A 239 22.55 8.53 -2.45
N ARG A 240 23.06 8.31 -3.66
CA ARG A 240 24.49 8.08 -3.90
C ARG A 240 25.34 9.29 -3.54
N ALA A 241 24.91 10.48 -3.94
CA ALA A 241 25.59 11.73 -3.62
C ALA A 241 25.70 11.94 -2.11
N GLU A 242 24.64 11.65 -1.36
CA GLU A 242 24.62 11.75 0.11
C GLU A 242 25.57 10.73 0.74
N ALA A 243 25.59 9.48 0.27
CA ALA A 243 26.52 8.44 0.74
C ALA A 243 27.99 8.84 0.48
N LEU A 244 28.29 9.42 -0.68
CA LEU A 244 29.63 9.94 -1.00
C LEU A 244 30.01 11.11 -0.10
N ARG A 245 29.12 12.08 0.09
CA ARG A 245 29.32 13.25 0.98
C ARG A 245 29.70 12.82 2.41
N LEU A 246 29.08 11.76 2.89
CA LEU A 246 29.29 11.19 4.23
C LEU A 246 30.43 10.16 4.28
N LYS A 247 31.16 9.94 3.18
CA LYS A 247 32.22 8.93 3.05
C LYS A 247 31.75 7.49 3.37
N ALA A 248 30.46 7.21 3.22
CA ALA A 248 29.81 5.94 3.52
C ALA A 248 29.43 5.12 2.25
N ALA A 249 29.83 5.55 1.06
CA ALA A 249 29.43 4.93 -0.21
C ALA A 249 29.78 3.43 -0.30
N HIS A 250 30.81 2.99 0.39
CA HIS A 250 31.25 1.59 0.47
C HIS A 250 30.31 0.70 1.33
N ARG A 251 29.44 1.30 2.12
CA ARG A 251 28.48 0.63 3.02
C ARG A 251 27.02 0.86 2.59
N VAL A 252 26.74 1.57 1.48
CA VAL A 252 25.40 1.86 0.99
C VAL A 252 25.17 1.17 -0.33
N HIS A 253 24.22 0.26 -0.37
CA HIS A 253 23.95 -0.60 -1.52
C HIS A 253 22.55 -0.36 -2.09
N LEU A 254 22.46 -0.22 -3.41
CA LEU A 254 21.24 -0.01 -4.19
C LEU A 254 21.12 -1.14 -5.24
N PRO A 255 20.72 -2.36 -4.84
CA PRO A 255 20.67 -3.52 -5.74
C PRO A 255 19.63 -3.35 -6.86
N GLY A 256 18.63 -2.48 -6.64
CA GLY A 256 17.56 -2.25 -7.59
C GLY A 256 16.21 -2.78 -7.13
N PHE A 257 15.26 -2.87 -8.05
CA PHE A 257 13.93 -3.39 -7.81
C PHE A 257 13.95 -4.91 -7.56
N VAL A 258 13.17 -5.36 -6.59
CA VAL A 258 13.00 -6.78 -6.26
C VAL A 258 11.53 -7.16 -6.43
N GLY A 259 11.24 -8.02 -7.38
CA GLY A 259 9.86 -8.44 -7.69
C GLY A 259 9.23 -9.35 -6.64
N GLU A 260 10.06 -10.07 -5.86
CA GLU A 260 9.61 -10.99 -4.80
C GLU A 260 10.26 -10.61 -3.45
N PRO A 261 9.75 -9.58 -2.75
CA PRO A 261 10.34 -9.09 -1.50
C PRO A 261 10.51 -10.17 -0.42
N ALA A 262 9.60 -11.14 -0.37
CA ALA A 262 9.66 -12.26 0.58
C ALA A 262 10.97 -13.07 0.49
N LYS A 263 11.63 -13.08 -0.68
CA LYS A 263 12.92 -13.73 -0.87
C LYS A 263 14.12 -12.89 -0.42
N ALA A 264 13.91 -11.65 0.01
CA ALA A 264 14.98 -10.70 0.29
C ALA A 264 14.91 -10.06 1.67
N VAL A 265 13.71 -9.66 2.13
CA VAL A 265 13.52 -8.87 3.35
C VAL A 265 14.08 -9.57 4.60
N GLY A 266 13.95 -10.89 4.69
CA GLY A 266 14.53 -11.68 5.79
C GLY A 266 16.08 -11.73 5.82
N LEU A 267 16.78 -11.10 4.86
CA LEU A 267 18.23 -10.86 4.94
C LEU A 267 18.60 -9.68 5.84
N PHE A 268 17.67 -8.77 6.08
CA PHE A 268 17.91 -7.63 6.96
C PHE A 268 17.99 -8.06 8.42
N ASP A 269 18.71 -7.31 9.22
CA ASP A 269 18.76 -7.45 10.67
C ASP A 269 17.90 -6.39 11.36
N LEU A 270 17.71 -5.26 10.70
CA LEU A 270 16.87 -4.15 11.13
C LEU A 270 16.19 -3.52 9.91
N PHE A 271 14.94 -3.15 10.02
CA PHE A 271 14.22 -2.43 8.97
C PHE A 271 14.00 -0.98 9.37
N ALA A 272 14.20 -0.05 8.42
CA ALA A 272 13.92 1.35 8.68
C ALA A 272 13.19 2.03 7.51
N LEU A 273 12.26 2.94 7.85
CA LEU A 273 11.72 3.95 6.95
C LEU A 273 12.28 5.33 7.31
N SER A 274 12.31 6.21 6.32
CA SER A 274 12.65 7.63 6.49
C SER A 274 11.64 8.57 5.84
N SER A 275 10.47 8.04 5.47
CA SER A 275 9.44 8.74 4.71
C SER A 275 8.89 9.97 5.45
N ASP A 276 8.59 11.02 4.69
CA ASP A 276 7.91 12.21 5.21
C ASP A 276 6.38 11.99 5.28
N SER A 277 5.85 11.08 4.47
CA SER A 277 4.42 10.72 4.48
C SER A 277 4.20 9.29 4.00
N GLU A 278 3.30 8.61 4.71
CA GLU A 278 2.75 7.29 4.37
C GLU A 278 1.24 7.27 4.67
N GLN A 279 0.56 6.23 4.22
CA GLN A 279 -0.78 5.90 4.70
C GLN A 279 -0.77 4.57 5.45
N PHE A 280 -0.44 3.49 4.75
CA PHE A 280 -0.29 2.14 5.28
C PHE A 280 0.89 1.48 4.55
N PRO A 281 2.14 1.67 5.01
CA PRO A 281 3.33 1.16 4.33
C PRO A 281 3.39 -0.36 4.41
N VAL A 282 3.08 -1.05 3.30
CA VAL A 282 3.10 -2.51 3.21
C VAL A 282 4.49 -3.07 3.53
N SER A 283 5.56 -2.34 3.20
CA SER A 283 6.94 -2.72 3.52
C SER A 283 7.22 -2.86 5.02
N VAL A 284 6.47 -2.14 5.88
CA VAL A 284 6.51 -2.35 7.33
C VAL A 284 5.89 -3.70 7.69
N VAL A 285 4.75 -4.05 7.10
CA VAL A 285 4.13 -5.38 7.32
C VAL A 285 5.06 -6.51 6.86
N GLU A 286 5.72 -6.33 5.71
CA GLU A 286 6.70 -7.27 5.16
C GLU A 286 7.89 -7.47 6.11
N ALA A 287 8.42 -6.38 6.66
CA ALA A 287 9.49 -6.42 7.66
C ALA A 287 9.04 -7.11 8.96
N MET A 288 7.86 -6.76 9.46
CA MET A 288 7.27 -7.40 10.65
C MET A 288 7.09 -8.90 10.44
N ALA A 289 6.53 -9.32 9.29
CA ALA A 289 6.33 -10.73 8.96
C ALA A 289 7.65 -11.51 8.85
N ALA A 290 8.73 -10.84 8.41
CA ALA A 290 10.07 -11.39 8.40
C ALA A 290 10.72 -11.46 9.80
N GLY A 291 10.05 -10.97 10.85
CA GLY A 291 10.56 -10.96 12.23
C GLY A 291 11.57 -9.84 12.50
N LEU A 292 11.46 -8.72 11.79
CA LEU A 292 12.36 -7.58 11.97
C LEU A 292 11.79 -6.55 12.93
N ALA A 293 12.64 -5.96 13.73
CA ALA A 293 12.35 -4.70 14.39
C ALA A 293 12.27 -3.58 13.35
N VAL A 294 11.42 -2.59 13.60
CA VAL A 294 11.12 -1.49 12.68
C VAL A 294 11.44 -0.16 13.33
N VAL A 295 12.21 0.67 12.66
CA VAL A 295 12.40 2.08 13.01
C VAL A 295 11.78 2.94 11.92
N SER A 296 10.97 3.92 12.29
CA SER A 296 10.27 4.79 11.32
C SER A 296 9.88 6.10 12.00
N PRO A 297 9.80 7.21 11.26
CA PRO A 297 9.01 8.35 11.70
C PRO A 297 7.55 7.93 11.91
N ASP A 298 6.85 8.59 12.82
CA ASP A 298 5.40 8.39 13.04
C ASP A 298 4.59 9.00 11.89
N VAL A 299 4.53 8.27 10.80
CA VAL A 299 3.85 8.67 9.56
C VAL A 299 2.82 7.61 9.17
N GLY A 300 1.65 8.07 8.72
CA GLY A 300 0.52 7.18 8.43
C GLY A 300 0.05 6.45 9.67
N ASP A 301 -0.08 5.14 9.56
CA ASP A 301 -0.48 4.25 10.66
C ASP A 301 0.69 3.47 11.28
N VAL A 302 1.95 3.84 11.02
CA VAL A 302 3.10 3.00 11.42
C VAL A 302 3.12 2.68 12.90
N SER A 303 2.89 3.67 13.78
CA SER A 303 2.84 3.46 15.24
C SER A 303 1.72 2.50 15.68
N GLU A 304 0.63 2.45 14.93
CA GLU A 304 -0.49 1.54 15.15
C GLU A 304 -0.28 0.16 14.52
N MET A 305 0.60 0.06 13.51
CA MET A 305 0.89 -1.19 12.81
C MET A 305 1.86 -2.07 13.58
N VAL A 306 2.92 -1.51 14.13
CA VAL A 306 3.96 -2.25 14.83
C VAL A 306 3.49 -2.80 16.17
N SER A 307 4.19 -3.80 16.71
CA SER A 307 3.89 -4.36 18.03
C SER A 307 4.05 -3.31 19.15
N GLU A 308 3.48 -3.57 20.32
CA GLU A 308 3.58 -2.69 21.49
C GLU A 308 5.05 -2.45 21.86
N GLU A 309 5.86 -3.51 21.84
CA GLU A 309 7.28 -3.49 22.14
C GLU A 309 8.07 -2.63 21.14
N ASN A 310 7.59 -2.54 19.90
CA ASN A 310 8.24 -1.76 18.84
C ASN A 310 7.88 -0.28 18.88
N ARG A 311 6.76 0.13 19.48
CA ARG A 311 6.28 1.53 19.43
C ARG A 311 7.28 2.55 19.93
N GLN A 312 8.06 2.23 20.93
CA GLN A 312 9.12 3.11 21.45
C GLN A 312 10.21 3.44 20.41
N PHE A 313 10.33 2.66 19.33
CA PHE A 313 11.27 2.87 18.23
C PHE A 313 10.66 3.62 17.04
N ILE A 314 9.43 4.10 17.15
CA ILE A 314 8.85 5.04 16.20
C ILE A 314 9.27 6.46 16.61
N SER A 315 9.96 7.16 15.70
CA SER A 315 10.51 8.48 15.95
C SER A 315 9.49 9.58 15.69
N ARG A 316 9.74 10.76 16.25
CA ARG A 316 8.93 11.94 15.93
C ARG A 316 9.03 12.30 14.43
N PRO A 317 7.94 12.70 13.80
CA PRO A 317 7.96 13.13 12.40
C PRO A 317 8.98 14.26 12.18
N GLY A 318 9.82 14.14 11.14
CA GLY A 318 10.81 15.16 10.80
C GLY A 318 12.05 15.21 11.72
N ASP A 319 12.09 14.46 12.82
CA ASP A 319 13.22 14.45 13.75
C ASP A 319 14.26 13.39 13.33
N GLU A 320 15.27 13.85 12.61
CA GLU A 320 16.34 12.99 12.10
C GLU A 320 17.27 12.47 13.22
N ALA A 321 17.47 13.27 14.26
CA ALA A 321 18.31 12.88 15.38
C ALA A 321 17.63 11.75 16.20
N ASP A 322 16.31 11.85 16.41
CA ASP A 322 15.52 10.81 17.08
C ASP A 322 15.50 9.52 16.24
N LEU A 323 15.34 9.64 14.91
CA LEU A 323 15.42 8.49 14.00
C LEU A 323 16.79 7.78 14.12
N ALA A 324 17.89 8.53 14.07
CA ALA A 324 19.23 8.00 14.19
C ALA A 324 19.47 7.34 15.56
N ALA A 325 19.02 7.97 16.65
CA ALA A 325 19.14 7.41 18.00
C ALA A 325 18.41 6.07 18.14
N LYS A 326 17.21 5.93 17.56
CA LYS A 326 16.42 4.68 17.58
C LYS A 326 17.04 3.59 16.71
N ILE A 327 17.59 3.95 15.54
CA ILE A 327 18.37 3.03 14.72
C ILE A 327 19.59 2.52 15.51
N ALA A 328 20.33 3.41 16.19
CA ALA A 328 21.48 3.03 17.00
C ALA A 328 21.11 2.12 18.18
N ALA A 329 20.02 2.42 18.88
CA ALA A 329 19.55 1.62 20.02
C ALA A 329 19.29 0.17 19.63
N LEU A 330 18.57 -0.08 18.53
CA LEU A 330 18.32 -1.43 18.02
C LEU A 330 19.53 -2.02 17.28
N GLY A 331 20.38 -1.18 16.70
CA GLY A 331 21.59 -1.61 16.00
C GLY A 331 22.65 -2.19 16.95
N LEU A 332 22.73 -1.67 18.17
CA LEU A 332 23.74 -2.04 19.16
C LEU A 332 23.30 -3.16 20.13
N ASP A 333 22.01 -3.48 20.17
CA ASP A 333 21.45 -4.51 21.06
C ASP A 333 20.75 -5.62 20.25
N ASP A 334 21.47 -6.72 20.02
CA ASP A 334 20.98 -7.86 19.25
C ASP A 334 19.81 -8.57 19.95
N ALA A 335 19.84 -8.66 21.29
CA ALA A 335 18.78 -9.32 22.05
C ALA A 335 17.48 -8.51 22.02
N LEU A 336 17.56 -7.21 22.24
CA LEU A 336 16.42 -6.30 22.16
C LEU A 336 15.84 -6.29 20.75
N ARG A 337 16.68 -6.16 19.72
CA ARG A 337 16.26 -6.19 18.33
C ARG A 337 15.53 -7.49 17.97
N GLY A 338 16.04 -8.62 18.41
CA GLY A 338 15.42 -9.93 18.22
C GLY A 338 14.06 -10.06 18.91
N ALA A 339 13.95 -9.62 20.17
CA ALA A 339 12.70 -9.66 20.92
C ALA A 339 11.61 -8.80 20.27
N VAL A 340 11.95 -7.57 19.86
CA VAL A 340 11.03 -6.65 19.16
C VAL A 340 10.62 -7.23 17.82
N GLY A 341 11.55 -7.80 17.05
CA GLY A 341 11.24 -8.45 15.77
C GLY A 341 10.28 -9.62 15.90
N GLU A 342 10.45 -10.46 16.92
CA GLU A 342 9.54 -11.59 17.18
C GLU A 342 8.12 -11.12 17.57
N ALA A 343 8.01 -10.06 18.37
CA ALA A 343 6.71 -9.46 18.71
C ALA A 343 6.02 -8.91 17.46
N ASN A 344 6.77 -8.24 16.58
CA ASN A 344 6.29 -7.78 15.28
C ASN A 344 5.78 -8.93 14.40
N ARG A 345 6.53 -10.04 14.33
CA ARG A 345 6.13 -11.21 13.53
C ARG A 345 4.82 -11.82 14.01
N LYS A 346 4.65 -11.98 15.32
CA LYS A 346 3.40 -12.47 15.91
C LYS A 346 2.23 -11.59 15.53
N ARG A 347 2.40 -10.27 15.64
CA ARG A 347 1.35 -9.32 15.28
C ARG A 347 1.04 -9.34 13.78
N ALA A 348 2.07 -9.35 12.91
CA ALA A 348 1.86 -9.41 11.47
C ALA A 348 1.07 -10.66 11.06
N THR A 349 1.39 -11.81 11.61
CA THR A 349 0.69 -13.07 11.34
C THR A 349 -0.77 -13.03 11.80
N ALA A 350 -1.05 -12.41 12.94
CA ALA A 350 -2.41 -12.33 13.49
C ALA A 350 -3.30 -11.32 12.74
N GLU A 351 -2.76 -10.13 12.39
CA GLU A 351 -3.56 -9.00 11.93
C GLU A 351 -3.42 -8.70 10.44
N TYR A 352 -2.28 -9.06 9.80
CA TYR A 352 -1.94 -8.64 8.44
C TYR A 352 -1.70 -9.81 7.47
N ASP A 353 -2.20 -11.00 7.81
CA ASP A 353 -2.17 -12.12 6.86
C ASP A 353 -3.19 -11.89 5.73
N GLU A 354 -2.82 -12.25 4.51
CA GLU A 354 -3.69 -12.03 3.34
C GLU A 354 -5.02 -12.79 3.41
N LYS A 355 -5.07 -13.93 4.09
CA LYS A 355 -6.32 -14.68 4.28
C LYS A 355 -7.30 -13.91 5.15
N THR A 356 -6.80 -13.24 6.21
CA THR A 356 -7.59 -12.35 7.05
C THR A 356 -8.15 -11.18 6.25
N MET A 357 -7.31 -10.55 5.43
CA MET A 357 -7.73 -9.48 4.52
C MET A 357 -8.80 -9.95 3.53
N ILE A 358 -8.55 -11.07 2.81
CA ILE A 358 -9.49 -11.63 1.83
C ILE A 358 -10.84 -11.93 2.48
N SER A 359 -10.84 -12.55 3.66
CA SER A 359 -12.08 -12.85 4.41
C SER A 359 -12.86 -11.59 4.77
N ALA A 360 -12.17 -10.51 5.18
CA ALA A 360 -12.78 -9.23 5.48
C ALA A 360 -13.40 -8.57 4.23
N TYR A 361 -12.75 -8.67 3.07
CA TYR A 361 -13.29 -8.19 1.80
C TYR A 361 -14.52 -8.99 1.36
N ARG A 362 -14.48 -10.34 1.47
CA ARG A 362 -15.64 -11.19 1.21
C ARG A 362 -16.83 -10.81 2.08
N ALA A 363 -16.63 -10.64 3.38
CA ALA A 363 -17.68 -10.22 4.31
C ALA A 363 -18.23 -8.82 3.96
N ALA A 364 -17.38 -7.88 3.58
CA ALA A 364 -17.80 -6.54 3.18
C ALA A 364 -18.65 -6.57 1.90
N TYR A 365 -18.23 -7.34 0.88
CA TYR A 365 -18.99 -7.43 -0.39
C TYR A 365 -20.27 -8.24 -0.23
N ALA A 366 -20.27 -9.34 0.54
CA ALA A 366 -21.49 -10.09 0.89
C ALA A 366 -22.55 -9.17 1.51
N ARG A 367 -22.15 -8.35 2.50
CA ARG A 367 -23.03 -7.38 3.16
C ARG A 367 -23.59 -6.35 2.15
N VAL A 368 -22.76 -5.83 1.25
CA VAL A 368 -23.18 -4.85 0.22
C VAL A 368 -24.18 -5.45 -0.74
N LEU A 369 -23.98 -6.71 -1.13
CA LEU A 369 -24.86 -7.45 -2.04
C LEU A 369 -26.06 -8.07 -1.34
N ARG A 370 -26.13 -7.99 0.00
CA ARG A 370 -27.18 -8.65 0.82
C ARG A 370 -27.24 -10.15 0.59
N GLN A 371 -26.08 -10.77 0.44
CA GLN A 371 -25.91 -12.21 0.27
C GLN A 371 -25.30 -12.81 1.53
N PRO A 372 -25.60 -14.09 1.85
CA PRO A 372 -25.02 -14.75 3.03
C PRO A 372 -23.49 -14.88 2.91
N GLU A 373 -23.00 -15.15 1.71
CA GLU A 373 -21.57 -15.31 1.41
C GLU A 373 -21.22 -14.67 0.08
N PHE A 374 -19.94 -14.30 -0.08
CA PHE A 374 -19.35 -13.83 -1.32
C PHE A 374 -18.34 -14.88 -1.78
N PRO A 375 -18.28 -15.20 -3.08
CA PRO A 375 -17.37 -16.22 -3.64
C PRO A 375 -15.92 -16.05 -3.28
#